data_e1d3b097f80907180fb3fa90c19b0b8f
#
_entry.id   e1d3b097f80907180fb3fa90c19b0b8f
#
_cell.length_a   1.000
_cell.length_b   1.000
_cell.length_c   1.000
_cell.angle_alpha   90.00
_cell.angle_beta   90.00
_cell.angle_gamma   90.00
#
_symmetry.space_group_name_H-M   'P 1'
#
loop_
_entity.id
_entity.type
_entity.pdbx_description
1 polymer ?
#
loop_
_entity_poly.entity_id
_entity_poly.type
_entity_poly.pdbx_seq_one_letter_code
_entity_poly.pdbx_strand_id
1 'polypeptide(L)'
;GSNAAVSVYSDDHGKTWQAGNPVTGMLMDENKVVELSDGRVMLNSRPGNGSGYRRVAISEDGGVNYGTVKNETQLPDPNNNAHITRAFPNAPEGSAKAKVLLYSSPRANNEGRANGVVRISLDDGTTWSSGKLYKEGSMAYSVITALSGAAGGGYGLLYEGAWVTGGGIDSHDIMYTHISMDWLGYLSATADDVTASVEEGASTVDVTVPVSNVGSVDYTGVTVTPADLPTGWSASPVNVGALASGASKDVTVTVNVPATAKKDDVAKIVLRVTGTSAANANATTGFDGSITVNVTEKSEPDPEPEPTITGVSAVTSQAGVKVGDVFDASKVSVTAAMSDGSSKALAAGEYSLSAVDAGGKAVDLAEPFAAAGVVTVTVSVPVEGAGPLTASFTIDVAEKSVDPEPEPEPEPEPKPEPEKPAGPKVDVPTEKPGLSKTGASTAGMSIVFVLLALSGVAALSLRRRSVH
;
A
#
# COMPACT_ATOMS: atom_id res chain seq x y z
N GLY A 1 -9.09 11.95 51.60
CA GLY A 1 -8.31 11.33 50.55
C GLY A 1 -8.49 12.08 49.25
N SER A 2 -7.41 12.33 48.52
CA SER A 2 -7.48 12.91 47.18
C SER A 2 -7.84 11.80 46.18
N ASN A 3 -8.97 11.91 45.49
CA ASN A 3 -9.27 11.03 44.35
C ASN A 3 -8.37 11.41 43.17
N ALA A 4 -7.48 10.52 42.79
CA ALA A 4 -6.68 10.62 41.58
C ALA A 4 -7.17 9.60 40.56
N ALA A 5 -7.08 9.90 39.29
CA ALA A 5 -7.27 8.94 38.21
C ALA A 5 -5.98 8.15 37.99
N VAL A 6 -6.11 6.88 37.63
CA VAL A 6 -4.99 6.03 37.20
C VAL A 6 -5.45 5.27 35.98
N SER A 7 -4.61 5.27 34.94
CA SER A 7 -4.84 4.46 33.74
C SER A 7 -4.42 3.02 33.98
N VAL A 8 -5.11 2.09 33.33
CA VAL A 8 -4.66 0.72 33.10
C VAL A 8 -4.59 0.49 31.63
N TYR A 9 -3.43 0.04 31.13
CA TYR A 9 -3.20 -0.16 29.71
C TYR A 9 -2.55 -1.51 29.40
N SER A 10 -2.67 -1.94 28.17
CA SER A 10 -2.09 -3.18 27.64
C SER A 10 -1.47 -2.91 26.26
N ASP A 11 -0.23 -3.34 26.06
CA ASP A 11 0.50 -3.27 24.77
C ASP A 11 0.48 -4.61 24.00
N ASP A 12 -0.20 -5.63 24.55
CA ASP A 12 -0.21 -7.00 24.01
C ASP A 12 -1.62 -7.57 23.80
N HIS A 13 -2.56 -6.70 23.46
CA HIS A 13 -3.98 -7.05 23.22
C HIS A 13 -4.69 -7.67 24.43
N GLY A 14 -4.38 -7.16 25.62
CA GLY A 14 -5.06 -7.55 26.86
C GLY A 14 -4.52 -8.81 27.53
N LYS A 15 -3.37 -9.34 27.09
CA LYS A 15 -2.73 -10.49 27.75
C LYS A 15 -2.07 -10.09 29.06
N THR A 16 -1.42 -8.92 29.09
CA THR A 16 -0.88 -8.30 30.27
C THR A 16 -1.36 -6.86 30.43
N TRP A 17 -1.46 -6.40 31.66
CA TRP A 17 -1.95 -5.07 32.00
C TRP A 17 -0.97 -4.35 32.91
N GLN A 18 -0.81 -3.06 32.69
CA GLN A 18 0.07 -2.19 33.45
C GLN A 18 -0.71 -0.98 33.97
N ALA A 19 -0.32 -0.45 35.13
CA ALA A 19 -0.86 0.79 35.66
C ALA A 19 0.03 1.96 35.20
N GLY A 20 -0.59 3.03 34.75
CA GLY A 20 0.08 4.31 34.52
C GLY A 20 0.33 5.05 35.84
N ASN A 21 0.93 6.21 35.75
CA ASN A 21 1.16 7.06 36.90
C ASN A 21 -0.14 7.76 37.36
N PRO A 22 -0.33 8.03 38.64
CA PRO A 22 -1.49 8.76 39.13
C PRO A 22 -1.59 10.17 38.54
N VAL A 23 -2.76 10.49 38.01
CA VAL A 23 -3.07 11.83 37.48
C VAL A 23 -3.53 12.70 38.65
N THR A 24 -2.76 13.69 39.01
CA THR A 24 -2.95 14.54 40.19
C THR A 24 -3.29 15.98 39.82
N GLY A 25 -3.56 16.83 40.82
CA GLY A 25 -3.78 18.26 40.66
C GLY A 25 -5.24 18.69 40.81
N MET A 26 -6.19 17.83 40.42
CA MET A 26 -7.62 18.07 40.63
C MET A 26 -8.30 16.79 41.09
N LEU A 27 -9.39 16.92 41.87
CA LEU A 27 -10.20 15.76 42.27
C LEU A 27 -10.95 15.22 41.06
N MET A 28 -10.76 13.95 40.76
CA MET A 28 -11.36 13.23 39.61
C MET A 28 -12.18 12.07 40.15
N ASP A 29 -13.27 11.74 39.45
CA ASP A 29 -14.17 10.66 39.81
C ASP A 29 -14.27 9.69 38.61
N GLU A 30 -15.44 9.44 38.06
CA GLU A 30 -15.65 8.51 36.93
C GLU A 30 -14.96 8.99 35.66
N ASN A 31 -14.07 8.16 35.13
CA ASN A 31 -13.18 8.50 34.06
C ASN A 31 -13.57 7.82 32.76
N LYS A 32 -13.32 8.48 31.64
CA LYS A 32 -13.30 7.94 30.29
C LYS A 32 -12.00 8.34 29.61
N VAL A 33 -11.57 7.53 28.67
CA VAL A 33 -10.44 7.87 27.80
C VAL A 33 -10.85 7.71 26.35
N VAL A 34 -10.25 8.49 25.50
CA VAL A 34 -10.37 8.39 24.04
C VAL A 34 -9.02 8.66 23.41
N GLU A 35 -8.66 7.85 22.42
CA GLU A 35 -7.50 8.10 21.58
C GLU A 35 -7.81 9.23 20.60
N LEU A 36 -6.91 10.20 20.48
CA LEU A 36 -6.98 11.31 19.54
C LEU A 36 -6.42 10.92 18.16
N SER A 37 -6.62 11.78 17.18
CA SER A 37 -6.21 11.48 15.79
C SER A 37 -4.72 11.26 15.61
N ASP A 38 -3.89 11.75 16.49
CA ASP A 38 -2.43 11.68 16.48
C ASP A 38 -1.84 10.65 17.44
N GLY A 39 -2.66 9.75 17.96
CA GLY A 39 -2.26 8.68 18.88
C GLY A 39 -2.13 9.10 20.35
N ARG A 40 -2.29 10.40 20.67
CA ARG A 40 -2.39 10.84 22.07
C ARG A 40 -3.68 10.32 22.71
N VAL A 41 -3.72 10.25 24.01
CA VAL A 41 -4.89 9.78 24.77
C VAL A 41 -5.44 10.91 25.63
N MET A 42 -6.72 11.24 25.42
CA MET A 42 -7.43 12.19 26.25
C MET A 42 -8.13 11.45 27.42
N LEU A 43 -7.79 11.82 28.65
CA LEU A 43 -8.58 11.53 29.84
C LEU A 43 -9.70 12.57 29.94
N ASN A 44 -10.93 12.12 30.12
CA ASN A 44 -12.12 12.95 30.34
C ASN A 44 -12.83 12.46 31.60
N SER A 45 -12.77 13.25 32.67
CA SER A 45 -13.19 12.85 34.01
C SER A 45 -14.35 13.71 34.52
N ARG A 46 -15.24 13.06 35.28
CA ARG A 46 -16.19 13.70 36.15
C ARG A 46 -15.46 14.50 37.24
N PRO A 47 -15.87 15.73 37.55
CA PRO A 47 -15.25 16.50 38.62
C PRO A 47 -15.63 15.91 40.00
N GLY A 48 -14.64 15.52 40.78
CA GLY A 48 -14.88 14.98 42.13
C GLY A 48 -15.37 16.00 43.18
N ASN A 49 -15.49 17.28 42.84
CA ASN A 49 -15.92 18.35 43.74
C ASN A 49 -17.03 19.22 43.16
N GLY A 50 -17.71 18.75 42.10
CA GLY A 50 -18.82 19.50 41.49
C GLY A 50 -18.42 20.85 40.87
N SER A 51 -17.26 20.94 40.24
CA SER A 51 -16.77 22.19 39.60
C SER A 51 -17.64 22.68 38.43
N GLY A 52 -18.59 21.88 37.97
CA GLY A 52 -19.52 22.23 36.92
C GLY A 52 -19.01 21.95 35.50
N TYR A 53 -17.80 21.44 35.35
CA TYR A 53 -17.18 21.18 34.04
C TYR A 53 -16.36 19.89 34.09
N ARG A 54 -16.28 19.19 32.93
CA ARG A 54 -15.38 18.03 32.78
C ARG A 54 -13.94 18.42 33.03
N ARG A 55 -13.18 17.47 33.54
CA ARG A 55 -11.72 17.58 33.70
C ARG A 55 -11.04 16.79 32.62
N VAL A 56 -10.12 17.46 31.91
CA VAL A 56 -9.42 16.89 30.77
C VAL A 56 -7.91 16.95 30.99
N ALA A 57 -7.22 15.88 30.67
CA ALA A 57 -5.76 15.80 30.60
C ALA A 57 -5.37 14.97 29.39
N ILE A 58 -4.21 15.28 28.79
CA ILE A 58 -3.69 14.59 27.62
C ILE A 58 -2.46 13.77 28.00
N SER A 59 -2.38 12.56 27.50
CA SER A 59 -1.21 11.71 27.53
C SER A 59 -0.59 11.62 26.16
N GLU A 60 0.74 11.76 26.07
CA GLU A 60 1.51 11.64 24.84
C GLU A 60 2.23 10.28 24.74
N ASP A 61 2.05 9.42 25.72
CA ASP A 61 2.74 8.14 25.88
C ASP A 61 1.80 6.95 26.09
N GLY A 62 0.60 7.02 25.50
CA GLY A 62 -0.36 5.92 25.52
C GLY A 62 -1.07 5.71 26.87
N GLY A 63 -1.14 6.73 27.72
CA GLY A 63 -1.84 6.67 28.99
C GLY A 63 -0.95 6.37 30.19
N VAL A 64 0.38 6.31 30.02
CA VAL A 64 1.33 6.10 31.14
C VAL A 64 1.41 7.35 32.00
N ASN A 65 1.58 8.52 31.36
CA ASN A 65 1.63 9.81 32.02
C ASN A 65 0.60 10.77 31.40
N TYR A 66 0.00 11.61 32.23
CA TYR A 66 -0.90 12.68 31.75
C TYR A 66 -0.33 14.04 32.14
N GLY A 67 -0.49 14.99 31.23
CA GLY A 67 -0.15 16.38 31.46
C GLY A 67 -1.08 17.06 32.47
N THR A 68 -1.04 18.39 32.53
CA THR A 68 -1.83 19.19 33.48
C THR A 68 -3.33 18.99 33.26
N VAL A 69 -4.05 18.66 34.33
CA VAL A 69 -5.51 18.57 34.33
C VAL A 69 -6.12 19.97 34.26
N LYS A 70 -7.07 20.18 33.37
CA LYS A 70 -7.82 21.44 33.22
C LYS A 70 -9.33 21.21 33.23
N ASN A 71 -10.10 22.25 33.60
CA ASN A 71 -11.54 22.23 33.35
C ASN A 71 -11.81 22.52 31.85
N GLU A 72 -12.63 21.67 31.23
CA GLU A 72 -13.10 21.90 29.87
C GLU A 72 -14.45 22.64 29.90
N THR A 73 -14.41 23.96 29.77
CA THR A 73 -15.57 24.83 29.94
C THR A 73 -16.65 24.69 28.88
N GLN A 74 -16.32 24.06 27.75
CA GLN A 74 -17.29 23.72 26.69
C GLN A 74 -18.07 22.44 27.00
N LEU A 75 -17.61 21.66 28.00
CA LEU A 75 -18.26 20.45 28.48
C LEU A 75 -18.81 20.62 29.91
N PRO A 76 -19.98 21.28 30.04
CA PRO A 76 -20.64 21.40 31.34
C PRO A 76 -20.96 20.03 31.93
N ASP A 77 -20.81 19.88 33.22
CA ASP A 77 -21.04 18.62 33.93
C ASP A 77 -21.72 18.88 35.28
N PRO A 78 -22.97 18.46 35.48
CA PRO A 78 -23.67 18.55 36.76
C PRO A 78 -23.26 17.44 37.71
N ASN A 79 -22.00 17.05 37.72
CA ASN A 79 -21.47 15.94 38.51
C ASN A 79 -22.02 14.58 38.02
N ASN A 80 -21.77 14.22 36.78
CA ASN A 80 -22.38 13.12 36.07
C ASN A 80 -21.37 12.19 35.37
N ASN A 81 -21.71 10.90 35.23
CA ASN A 81 -20.97 9.99 34.37
C ASN A 81 -21.36 10.24 32.89
N ALA A 82 -20.52 10.92 32.19
CA ALA A 82 -20.64 11.17 30.77
C ALA A 82 -19.81 10.18 29.96
N HIS A 83 -19.97 10.20 28.65
CA HIS A 83 -19.17 9.34 27.75
C HIS A 83 -18.61 10.13 26.57
N ILE A 84 -17.37 9.82 26.20
CA ILE A 84 -16.67 10.32 25.04
C ILE A 84 -16.21 9.14 24.18
N THR A 85 -16.32 9.28 22.85
CA THR A 85 -15.88 8.26 21.90
C THR A 85 -15.48 8.89 20.57
N ARG A 86 -14.69 8.17 19.78
CA ARG A 86 -14.45 8.54 18.35
C ARG A 86 -15.71 8.26 17.54
N ALA A 87 -16.09 9.19 16.70
CA ALA A 87 -17.21 9.00 15.77
C ALA A 87 -16.89 7.94 14.71
N PHE A 88 -15.62 7.87 14.28
CA PHE A 88 -15.10 6.91 13.31
C PHE A 88 -13.95 6.10 13.94
N PRO A 89 -14.25 5.02 14.68
CA PRO A 89 -13.21 4.29 15.46
C PRO A 89 -12.09 3.70 14.61
N ASN A 90 -12.37 3.38 13.34
CA ASN A 90 -11.41 2.78 12.40
C ASN A 90 -10.80 3.81 11.44
N ALA A 91 -11.00 5.11 11.66
CA ALA A 91 -10.40 6.13 10.81
C ALA A 91 -8.86 6.09 10.92
N PRO A 92 -8.14 6.25 9.80
CA PRO A 92 -6.68 6.29 9.82
C PRO A 92 -6.15 7.41 10.72
N GLU A 93 -5.02 7.16 11.37
CA GLU A 93 -4.33 8.16 12.19
C GLU A 93 -4.03 9.42 11.37
N GLY A 94 -4.22 10.61 11.97
CA GLY A 94 -4.02 11.90 11.33
C GLY A 94 -5.10 12.33 10.35
N SER A 95 -6.07 11.46 10.01
CA SER A 95 -7.16 11.81 9.10
C SER A 95 -8.16 12.79 9.72
N ALA A 96 -8.89 13.52 8.88
CA ALA A 96 -9.95 14.42 9.36
C ALA A 96 -11.05 13.64 10.13
N LYS A 97 -11.38 12.43 9.68
CA LYS A 97 -12.33 11.53 10.36
C LYS A 97 -11.87 11.12 11.75
N ALA A 98 -10.57 10.91 11.93
CA ALA A 98 -10.01 10.52 13.23
C ALA A 98 -10.15 11.61 14.30
N LYS A 99 -10.25 12.88 13.90
CA LYS A 99 -10.43 14.03 14.80
C LYS A 99 -11.85 14.17 15.34
N VAL A 100 -12.82 13.42 14.79
CA VAL A 100 -14.23 13.59 15.14
C VAL A 100 -14.55 12.81 16.41
N LEU A 101 -14.91 13.56 17.45
CA LEU A 101 -15.30 13.00 18.76
C LEU A 101 -16.77 13.30 19.04
N LEU A 102 -17.44 12.37 19.70
CA LEU A 102 -18.79 12.51 20.23
C LEU A 102 -18.74 12.45 21.75
N TYR A 103 -19.52 13.34 22.38
CA TYR A 103 -19.64 13.42 23.83
C TYR A 103 -21.11 13.46 24.24
N SER A 104 -21.53 12.56 25.12
CA SER A 104 -22.89 12.44 25.64
C SER A 104 -22.94 12.79 27.13
N SER A 105 -23.83 13.73 27.51
CA SER A 105 -23.99 14.21 28.88
C SER A 105 -25.32 14.95 29.07
N PRO A 106 -25.73 15.33 30.31
CA PRO A 106 -26.66 16.39 30.55
C PRO A 106 -26.22 17.71 29.91
N ARG A 107 -27.18 18.56 29.54
CA ARG A 107 -26.93 19.78 28.74
C ARG A 107 -26.08 20.84 29.45
N ALA A 108 -26.36 21.08 30.71
CA ALA A 108 -25.77 22.16 31.46
C ALA A 108 -25.53 21.80 32.94
N ASN A 109 -24.57 22.47 33.55
CA ASN A 109 -24.24 22.25 34.96
C ASN A 109 -25.22 22.83 35.97
N ASN A 110 -26.02 23.80 35.57
CA ASN A 110 -27.00 24.49 36.40
C ASN A 110 -28.44 23.94 36.25
N GLU A 111 -28.66 22.95 35.39
CA GLU A 111 -29.95 22.29 35.19
C GLU A 111 -30.04 20.98 35.94
N GLY A 112 -28.97 20.57 36.67
CA GLY A 112 -28.86 19.29 37.26
C GLY A 112 -28.71 18.15 36.24
N ARG A 113 -29.09 16.94 36.60
CA ARG A 113 -29.06 15.76 35.71
C ARG A 113 -30.30 15.73 34.81
N ALA A 114 -30.30 16.60 33.83
CA ALA A 114 -31.42 16.80 32.91
C ALA A 114 -30.97 17.17 31.51
N ASN A 115 -31.88 16.96 30.55
CA ASN A 115 -31.73 17.40 29.17
C ASN A 115 -30.48 16.81 28.48
N GLY A 116 -30.53 15.51 28.21
CA GLY A 116 -29.44 14.77 27.58
C GLY A 116 -29.10 15.30 26.18
N VAL A 117 -27.84 15.63 25.96
CA VAL A 117 -27.34 16.13 24.67
C VAL A 117 -26.15 15.31 24.18
N VAL A 118 -25.99 15.29 22.85
CA VAL A 118 -24.74 14.85 22.22
C VAL A 118 -24.05 16.10 21.67
N ARG A 119 -22.78 16.29 22.00
CA ARG A 119 -21.87 17.27 21.42
C ARG A 119 -20.92 16.59 20.48
N ILE A 120 -20.54 17.30 19.43
CA ILE A 120 -19.55 16.84 18.45
C ILE A 120 -18.37 17.82 18.45
N SER A 121 -17.16 17.25 18.37
CA SER A 121 -15.92 17.96 18.06
C SER A 121 -15.39 17.46 16.72
N LEU A 122 -14.85 18.34 15.90
CA LEU A 122 -14.21 18.02 14.60
C LEU A 122 -12.69 18.21 14.63
N ASP A 123 -12.13 18.53 15.82
CA ASP A 123 -10.74 18.98 16.01
C ASP A 123 -10.10 18.40 17.28
N ASP A 124 -10.30 17.09 17.51
CA ASP A 124 -9.73 16.35 18.65
C ASP A 124 -10.12 16.93 20.04
N GLY A 125 -11.34 17.47 20.14
CA GLY A 125 -11.83 18.02 21.40
C GLY A 125 -11.32 19.44 21.72
N THR A 126 -10.72 20.13 20.77
CA THR A 126 -10.33 21.55 20.93
C THR A 126 -11.56 22.45 20.99
N THR A 127 -12.53 22.20 20.11
CA THR A 127 -13.82 22.87 20.15
C THR A 127 -14.99 21.89 20.15
N TRP A 128 -16.09 22.28 20.80
CA TRP A 128 -17.28 21.46 20.91
C TRP A 128 -18.55 22.23 20.50
N SER A 129 -19.48 21.54 19.83
CA SER A 129 -20.79 22.08 19.55
C SER A 129 -21.59 22.35 20.83
N SER A 130 -22.61 23.20 20.75
CA SER A 130 -23.51 23.51 21.88
C SER A 130 -24.28 22.28 22.42
N GLY A 131 -24.32 21.21 21.62
CA GLY A 131 -25.03 19.98 21.95
C GLY A 131 -26.42 19.92 21.36
N LYS A 132 -26.78 18.76 20.81
CA LYS A 132 -28.11 18.47 20.28
C LYS A 132 -28.89 17.59 21.26
N LEU A 133 -30.11 18.04 21.62
CA LEU A 133 -30.96 17.40 22.60
C LEU A 133 -31.52 16.08 22.04
N TYR A 134 -31.29 14.96 22.75
CA TYR A 134 -31.90 13.66 22.45
C TYR A 134 -32.89 13.21 23.53
N LYS A 135 -32.82 13.77 24.74
CA LYS A 135 -33.72 13.46 25.84
C LYS A 135 -34.05 14.71 26.62
N GLU A 136 -35.32 15.09 26.66
CA GLU A 136 -35.83 16.17 27.49
C GLU A 136 -36.13 15.70 28.92
N GLY A 137 -35.93 16.60 29.89
CA GLY A 137 -36.19 16.33 31.31
C GLY A 137 -35.13 15.45 31.96
N SER A 138 -35.49 14.69 32.95
CA SER A 138 -34.56 13.87 33.77
C SER A 138 -33.70 12.95 32.88
N MET A 139 -32.39 13.05 33.06
CA MET A 139 -31.38 12.25 32.36
C MET A 139 -30.09 12.26 33.21
N ALA A 140 -29.54 11.08 33.48
CA ALA A 140 -28.33 10.96 34.27
C ALA A 140 -27.18 10.32 33.45
N TYR A 141 -26.72 9.14 33.80
CA TYR A 141 -25.58 8.51 33.17
C TYR A 141 -25.84 8.14 31.68
N SER A 142 -24.80 8.17 30.86
CA SER A 142 -24.95 7.80 29.47
C SER A 142 -23.67 7.17 28.91
N VAL A 143 -23.87 6.31 27.90
CA VAL A 143 -22.83 5.72 27.06
C VAL A 143 -23.23 5.91 25.58
N ILE A 144 -22.31 6.39 24.78
CA ILE A 144 -22.47 6.51 23.32
C ILE A 144 -21.40 5.66 22.64
N THR A 145 -21.76 4.92 21.60
CA THR A 145 -20.82 4.11 20.83
C THR A 145 -21.18 4.10 19.34
N ALA A 146 -20.20 4.04 18.48
CA ALA A 146 -20.39 3.80 17.06
C ALA A 146 -20.88 2.36 16.84
N LEU A 147 -21.87 2.19 15.95
CA LEU A 147 -22.45 0.90 15.60
C LEU A 147 -21.89 0.43 14.28
N SER A 148 -21.71 -0.89 14.12
CA SER A 148 -21.36 -1.49 12.83
C SER A 148 -22.53 -1.40 11.84
N GLY A 149 -22.24 -1.54 10.53
CA GLY A 149 -23.26 -1.60 9.49
C GLY A 149 -24.32 -2.69 9.72
N ALA A 150 -23.97 -3.81 10.39
CA ALA A 150 -24.91 -4.86 10.77
C ALA A 150 -25.95 -4.39 11.78
N ALA A 151 -25.67 -3.35 12.59
CA ALA A 151 -26.60 -2.70 13.49
C ALA A 151 -27.25 -1.44 12.90
N GLY A 152 -27.20 -1.25 11.58
CA GLY A 152 -27.75 -0.11 10.86
C GLY A 152 -26.84 1.12 10.82
N GLY A 153 -25.61 1.03 11.28
CA GLY A 153 -24.67 2.15 11.36
C GLY A 153 -25.10 3.22 12.38
N GLY A 154 -24.47 4.37 12.36
CA GLY A 154 -24.76 5.47 13.30
C GLY A 154 -24.25 5.19 14.72
N TYR A 155 -24.95 5.68 15.73
CA TYR A 155 -24.53 5.63 17.13
C TYR A 155 -25.64 5.16 18.03
N GLY A 156 -25.32 4.21 18.90
CA GLY A 156 -26.19 3.79 19.98
C GLY A 156 -25.92 4.59 21.24
N LEU A 157 -26.97 5.13 21.83
CA LEU A 157 -26.97 5.76 23.14
C LEU A 157 -27.73 4.88 24.12
N LEU A 158 -27.07 4.49 25.21
CA LEU A 158 -27.69 3.90 26.39
C LEU A 158 -27.60 4.93 27.51
N TYR A 159 -28.70 5.22 28.18
CA TYR A 159 -28.73 6.26 29.20
C TYR A 159 -29.78 6.01 30.27
N GLU A 160 -29.55 6.57 31.44
CA GLU A 160 -30.52 6.66 32.54
C GLU A 160 -31.53 7.76 32.20
N GLY A 161 -32.78 7.37 31.99
CA GLY A 161 -33.86 8.28 31.59
C GLY A 161 -34.55 8.93 32.80
N ALA A 162 -35.77 8.54 33.08
CA ALA A 162 -36.52 9.08 34.17
C ALA A 162 -36.03 8.53 35.52
N TRP A 163 -36.06 9.38 36.55
CA TRP A 163 -35.95 8.90 37.92
C TRP A 163 -37.28 8.27 38.35
N VAL A 164 -37.27 6.99 38.67
CA VAL A 164 -38.44 6.25 39.10
C VAL A 164 -38.49 6.24 40.63
N THR A 165 -39.51 6.84 41.17
CA THR A 165 -39.78 6.82 42.62
C THR A 165 -40.89 5.83 42.92
N GLY A 166 -40.68 4.89 43.83
CA GLY A 166 -41.69 3.94 44.26
C GLY A 166 -41.13 2.54 44.51
N GLY A 167 -41.75 1.79 45.45
CA GLY A 167 -41.31 0.44 45.79
C GLY A 167 -40.09 0.31 46.68
N GLY A 168 -39.61 1.41 47.28
CA GLY A 168 -38.53 1.36 48.30
C GLY A 168 -37.12 1.44 47.77
N ILE A 169 -36.94 1.53 46.45
CA ILE A 169 -35.65 1.75 45.77
C ILE A 169 -35.85 2.82 44.71
N ASP A 170 -35.17 3.95 44.86
CA ASP A 170 -35.08 4.96 43.80
C ASP A 170 -34.14 4.47 42.69
N SER A 171 -34.61 4.43 41.45
CA SER A 171 -33.86 3.92 40.33
C SER A 171 -34.10 4.78 39.07
N HIS A 172 -33.23 4.61 38.06
CA HIS A 172 -33.44 5.20 36.74
C HIS A 172 -33.95 4.12 35.78
N ASP A 173 -34.83 4.52 34.89
CA ASP A 173 -35.11 3.71 33.67
C ASP A 173 -33.89 3.71 32.77
N ILE A 174 -33.53 2.54 32.29
CA ILE A 174 -32.47 2.41 31.26
C ILE A 174 -33.11 2.55 29.88
N MET A 175 -32.71 3.57 29.17
CA MET A 175 -33.23 3.94 27.86
C MET A 175 -32.19 3.73 26.77
N TYR A 176 -32.67 3.38 25.58
CA TYR A 176 -31.82 3.30 24.38
C TYR A 176 -32.36 4.20 23.28
N THR A 177 -31.46 4.89 22.59
CA THR A 177 -31.75 5.68 21.41
C THR A 177 -30.67 5.47 20.37
N HIS A 178 -31.12 5.33 19.10
CA HIS A 178 -30.23 5.33 17.94
C HIS A 178 -30.21 6.72 17.32
N ILE A 179 -29.04 7.26 17.04
CA ILE A 179 -28.85 8.53 16.34
C ILE A 179 -27.92 8.35 15.14
N SER A 180 -28.09 9.19 14.12
CA SER A 180 -27.24 9.25 12.95
C SER A 180 -26.40 10.52 12.94
N MET A 181 -25.39 10.58 12.08
CA MET A 181 -24.65 11.80 11.82
C MET A 181 -25.56 12.89 11.23
N ASP A 182 -26.53 12.49 10.38
CA ASP A 182 -27.56 13.38 9.82
C ASP A 182 -28.38 14.05 10.90
N TRP A 183 -28.75 13.31 11.94
CA TRP A 183 -29.43 13.91 13.09
C TRP A 183 -28.55 14.94 13.79
N LEU A 184 -27.22 14.75 13.85
CA LEU A 184 -26.29 15.73 14.38
C LEU A 184 -26.09 16.96 13.46
N GLY A 185 -26.48 16.86 12.19
CA GLY A 185 -26.37 17.94 11.21
C GLY A 185 -25.23 17.78 10.20
N TYR A 186 -24.67 16.57 10.11
CA TYR A 186 -23.58 16.23 9.20
C TYR A 186 -23.95 15.04 8.33
N LEU A 187 -23.40 14.95 7.12
CA LEU A 187 -23.51 13.75 6.31
C LEU A 187 -22.51 12.69 6.84
N SER A 188 -22.90 11.42 6.81
CA SER A 188 -21.95 10.31 6.97
C SER A 188 -21.15 10.04 5.69
N ALA A 189 -21.14 10.96 4.73
CA ALA A 189 -20.32 10.90 3.53
C ALA A 189 -18.88 11.33 3.83
N THR A 190 -17.93 10.56 3.34
CA THR A 190 -16.48 10.77 3.57
C THR A 190 -15.70 10.56 2.30
N ALA A 191 -14.68 11.36 2.05
CA ALA A 191 -13.61 11.03 1.13
C ALA A 191 -12.44 10.38 1.88
N ASP A 192 -11.71 9.48 1.24
CA ASP A 192 -10.53 8.87 1.85
C ASP A 192 -9.29 9.73 1.67
N ASP A 193 -8.31 9.51 2.55
CA ASP A 193 -6.96 10.05 2.39
C ASP A 193 -6.19 9.15 1.42
N VAL A 194 -5.65 9.74 0.36
CA VAL A 194 -4.91 9.01 -0.68
C VAL A 194 -3.58 9.67 -0.97
N THR A 195 -2.60 8.87 -1.37
CA THR A 195 -1.28 9.34 -1.79
C THR A 195 -1.06 8.99 -3.25
N ALA A 196 -0.54 9.93 -4.02
CA ALA A 196 -0.13 9.76 -5.40
C ALA A 196 1.30 10.25 -5.59
N SER A 197 1.94 9.77 -6.65
CA SER A 197 3.25 10.26 -7.08
C SER A 197 3.16 10.81 -8.49
N VAL A 198 3.96 11.83 -8.79
CA VAL A 198 4.06 12.45 -10.10
C VAL A 198 5.53 12.79 -10.39
N GLU A 199 5.97 12.59 -11.62
CA GLU A 199 7.34 12.96 -12.01
C GLU A 199 7.50 14.48 -12.18
N GLU A 200 8.68 14.98 -11.83
CA GLU A 200 9.06 16.38 -12.10
C GLU A 200 8.88 16.71 -13.58
N GLY A 201 8.17 17.83 -13.83
CA GLY A 201 7.85 18.29 -15.19
C GLY A 201 6.54 17.77 -15.75
N ALA A 202 5.84 16.87 -15.08
CA ALA A 202 4.47 16.53 -15.43
C ALA A 202 3.54 17.72 -15.16
N SER A 203 2.49 17.86 -15.98
CA SER A 203 1.51 18.96 -15.84
C SER A 203 0.27 18.56 -15.02
N THR A 204 -0.03 17.28 -14.94
CA THR A 204 -1.21 16.75 -14.23
C THR A 204 -0.91 15.39 -13.61
N VAL A 205 -1.70 15.05 -12.58
CA VAL A 205 -1.82 13.69 -12.05
C VAL A 205 -3.28 13.38 -11.77
N ASP A 206 -3.74 12.23 -12.21
CA ASP A 206 -5.07 11.70 -11.91
C ASP A 206 -5.02 10.83 -10.67
N VAL A 207 -5.84 11.17 -9.68
CA VAL A 207 -5.87 10.49 -8.40
C VAL A 207 -7.26 9.90 -8.18
N THR A 208 -7.33 8.58 -8.01
CA THR A 208 -8.56 7.89 -7.65
C THR A 208 -8.81 8.02 -6.15
N VAL A 209 -9.96 8.56 -5.78
CA VAL A 209 -10.37 8.80 -4.40
C VAL A 209 -11.65 8.03 -4.11
N PRO A 210 -11.66 7.09 -3.16
CA PRO A 210 -12.89 6.47 -2.67
C PRO A 210 -13.73 7.48 -1.88
N VAL A 211 -15.02 7.58 -2.23
CA VAL A 211 -16.01 8.39 -1.51
C VAL A 211 -17.10 7.46 -1.00
N SER A 212 -17.26 7.40 0.31
CA SER A 212 -18.12 6.42 0.98
C SER A 212 -19.22 7.09 1.79
N ASN A 213 -20.43 6.52 1.75
CA ASN A 213 -21.49 6.81 2.69
C ASN A 213 -21.52 5.71 3.76
N VAL A 214 -20.99 6.01 4.95
CA VAL A 214 -20.95 5.06 6.08
C VAL A 214 -22.18 5.15 6.97
N GLY A 215 -23.17 5.94 6.57
CA GLY A 215 -24.45 6.11 7.28
C GLY A 215 -25.57 5.21 6.75
N SER A 216 -26.73 5.36 7.38
CA SER A 216 -27.95 4.58 7.07
C SER A 216 -28.95 5.31 6.17
N VAL A 217 -28.59 6.49 5.63
CA VAL A 217 -29.47 7.36 4.83
C VAL A 217 -28.81 7.62 3.47
N ASP A 218 -29.60 7.63 2.41
CA ASP A 218 -29.13 7.96 1.06
C ASP A 218 -28.84 9.46 0.92
N TYR A 219 -27.81 9.80 0.17
CA TYR A 219 -27.44 11.17 -0.16
C TYR A 219 -27.56 11.45 -1.65
N THR A 220 -27.88 12.70 -1.98
CA THR A 220 -27.94 13.19 -3.36
C THR A 220 -27.03 14.39 -3.55
N GLY A 221 -26.59 14.61 -4.80
CA GLY A 221 -25.73 15.74 -5.14
C GLY A 221 -24.40 15.76 -4.38
N VAL A 222 -23.87 14.56 -4.05
CA VAL A 222 -22.58 14.48 -3.37
C VAL A 222 -21.50 14.99 -4.29
N THR A 223 -20.67 15.89 -3.77
CA THR A 223 -19.58 16.54 -4.49
C THR A 223 -18.33 16.53 -3.62
N VAL A 224 -17.18 16.26 -4.24
CA VAL A 224 -15.85 16.41 -3.64
C VAL A 224 -15.21 17.66 -4.21
N THR A 225 -14.87 18.60 -3.35
CA THR A 225 -14.29 19.90 -3.74
C THR A 225 -12.88 20.01 -3.18
N PRO A 226 -11.84 20.01 -4.04
CA PRO A 226 -10.47 20.29 -3.62
C PRO A 226 -10.35 21.67 -3.00
N ALA A 227 -9.69 21.75 -1.85
CA ALA A 227 -9.49 22.96 -1.08
C ALA A 227 -8.08 22.98 -0.48
N ASP A 228 -7.69 24.14 0.05
CA ASP A 228 -6.40 24.36 0.72
C ASP A 228 -5.19 23.93 -0.13
N LEU A 229 -5.30 24.17 -1.47
CA LEU A 229 -4.26 23.82 -2.42
C LEU A 229 -3.01 24.67 -2.21
N PRO A 230 -1.81 24.09 -2.29
CA PRO A 230 -0.57 24.87 -2.28
C PRO A 230 -0.48 25.82 -3.49
N THR A 231 0.32 26.86 -3.37
CA THR A 231 0.48 27.86 -4.43
C THR A 231 0.88 27.23 -5.77
N GLY A 232 0.13 27.56 -6.81
CA GLY A 232 0.35 27.07 -8.17
C GLY A 232 -0.31 25.73 -8.49
N TRP A 233 -0.73 24.96 -7.48
CA TRP A 233 -1.52 23.74 -7.68
C TRP A 233 -3.00 24.07 -7.88
N SER A 234 -3.69 23.30 -8.67
CA SER A 234 -5.15 23.45 -8.85
C SER A 234 -5.82 22.11 -9.14
N ALA A 235 -7.10 22.02 -8.78
CA ALA A 235 -7.96 20.90 -9.13
C ALA A 235 -9.41 21.38 -9.16
N SER A 236 -10.26 20.70 -9.93
CA SER A 236 -11.68 21.05 -10.06
C SER A 236 -12.55 20.17 -9.16
N PRO A 237 -13.72 20.68 -8.71
CA PRO A 237 -14.71 19.85 -8.01
C PRO A 237 -15.17 18.66 -8.87
N VAL A 238 -15.40 17.54 -8.20
CA VAL A 238 -15.88 16.30 -8.84
C VAL A 238 -17.27 15.96 -8.32
N ASN A 239 -18.21 15.77 -9.22
CA ASN A 239 -19.58 15.35 -8.89
C ASN A 239 -19.64 13.82 -8.70
N VAL A 240 -19.89 13.37 -7.48
CA VAL A 240 -20.12 11.95 -7.14
C VAL A 240 -21.56 11.52 -7.46
N GLY A 241 -22.49 12.48 -7.38
CA GLY A 241 -23.92 12.26 -7.62
C GLY A 241 -24.64 11.66 -6.42
N ALA A 242 -25.54 10.70 -6.68
CA ALA A 242 -26.23 9.97 -5.61
C ALA A 242 -25.27 8.94 -4.97
N LEU A 243 -25.31 8.83 -3.64
CA LEU A 243 -24.52 7.89 -2.86
C LEU A 243 -25.43 7.22 -1.83
N ALA A 244 -25.82 6.00 -2.12
CA ALA A 244 -26.72 5.22 -1.28
C ALA A 244 -26.08 4.87 0.08
N SER A 245 -26.90 4.56 1.07
CA SER A 245 -26.47 4.06 2.37
C SER A 245 -25.52 2.87 2.23
N GLY A 246 -24.36 2.93 2.89
CA GLY A 246 -23.33 1.89 2.86
C GLY A 246 -22.57 1.77 1.53
N ALA A 247 -22.85 2.61 0.54
CA ALA A 247 -22.18 2.57 -0.76
C ALA A 247 -20.86 3.36 -0.76
N SER A 248 -19.95 2.91 -1.62
CA SER A 248 -18.72 3.63 -1.97
C SER A 248 -18.63 3.80 -3.48
N LYS A 249 -18.06 4.92 -3.93
CA LYS A 249 -17.74 5.21 -5.31
C LYS A 249 -16.34 5.77 -5.42
N ASP A 250 -15.60 5.25 -6.38
CA ASP A 250 -14.32 5.82 -6.76
C ASP A 250 -14.54 7.00 -7.70
N VAL A 251 -13.92 8.12 -7.41
CA VAL A 251 -13.91 9.31 -8.27
C VAL A 251 -12.49 9.69 -8.64
N THR A 252 -12.29 10.19 -9.85
CA THR A 252 -10.98 10.68 -10.28
C THR A 252 -10.91 12.18 -10.06
N VAL A 253 -9.93 12.61 -9.30
CA VAL A 253 -9.56 14.03 -9.13
C VAL A 253 -8.31 14.27 -9.94
N THR A 254 -8.43 15.08 -11.01
CA THR A 254 -7.27 15.55 -11.79
C THR A 254 -6.66 16.74 -11.08
N VAL A 255 -5.43 16.58 -10.62
CA VAL A 255 -4.64 17.64 -9.99
C VAL A 255 -3.66 18.22 -11.00
N ASN A 256 -3.73 19.54 -11.24
CA ASN A 256 -2.76 20.26 -12.06
C ASN A 256 -1.50 20.55 -11.23
N VAL A 257 -0.36 20.16 -11.77
CA VAL A 257 0.96 20.28 -11.16
C VAL A 257 1.63 21.55 -11.73
N PRO A 258 2.12 22.48 -10.89
CA PRO A 258 2.80 23.65 -11.40
C PRO A 258 4.15 23.28 -12.03
N ALA A 259 4.54 23.97 -13.11
CA ALA A 259 5.84 23.77 -13.76
C ALA A 259 7.06 24.06 -12.84
N THR A 260 6.83 24.69 -11.70
CA THR A 260 7.84 24.96 -10.67
C THR A 260 8.01 23.83 -9.68
N ALA A 261 7.16 22.79 -9.71
CA ALA A 261 7.26 21.65 -8.82
C ALA A 261 8.55 20.87 -9.09
N LYS A 262 9.25 20.52 -8.03
CA LYS A 262 10.53 19.84 -8.04
C LYS A 262 10.48 18.52 -7.29
N LYS A 263 11.42 17.64 -7.62
CA LYS A 263 11.66 16.42 -6.83
C LYS A 263 11.63 16.73 -5.33
N ASP A 264 10.99 15.84 -4.56
CA ASP A 264 10.80 15.93 -3.10
C ASP A 264 9.77 16.99 -2.63
N ASP A 265 9.16 17.76 -3.55
CA ASP A 265 8.00 18.58 -3.19
C ASP A 265 6.81 17.69 -2.83
N VAL A 266 6.08 18.11 -1.80
CA VAL A 266 4.86 17.44 -1.33
C VAL A 266 3.71 18.43 -1.33
N ALA A 267 2.64 18.12 -2.10
CA ALA A 267 1.40 18.88 -2.08
C ALA A 267 0.33 18.12 -1.30
N LYS A 268 -0.19 18.72 -0.23
CA LYS A 268 -1.35 18.21 0.50
C LYS A 268 -2.56 19.03 0.16
N ILE A 269 -3.62 18.37 -0.35
CA ILE A 269 -4.85 18.99 -0.86
C ILE A 269 -6.01 18.42 -0.04
N VAL A 270 -6.80 19.26 0.60
CA VAL A 270 -8.01 18.85 1.32
C VAL A 270 -9.12 18.55 0.33
N LEU A 271 -9.90 17.52 0.58
CA LEU A 271 -11.07 17.12 -0.21
C LEU A 271 -12.34 17.31 0.62
N ARG A 272 -13.01 18.44 0.44
CA ARG A 272 -14.27 18.74 1.15
C ARG A 272 -15.43 17.99 0.53
N VAL A 273 -16.18 17.28 1.37
CA VAL A 273 -17.36 16.52 0.94
C VAL A 273 -18.62 17.31 1.28
N THR A 274 -19.47 17.54 0.29
CA THR A 274 -20.79 18.14 0.46
C THR A 274 -21.87 17.32 -0.24
N GLY A 275 -23.13 17.54 0.11
CA GLY A 275 -24.25 16.81 -0.48
C GLY A 275 -25.56 17.17 0.22
N THR A 276 -26.61 16.39 -0.02
CA THR A 276 -27.93 16.59 0.59
C THR A 276 -28.45 15.29 1.17
N SER A 277 -28.88 15.33 2.43
CA SER A 277 -29.52 14.21 3.11
C SER A 277 -31.06 14.32 3.00
N ALA A 278 -31.71 13.20 2.64
CA ALA A 278 -33.15 13.11 2.67
C ALA A 278 -33.72 13.15 4.11
N ALA A 279 -32.92 12.75 5.11
CA ALA A 279 -33.36 12.71 6.50
C ALA A 279 -33.26 14.09 7.20
N ASN A 280 -32.35 14.95 6.75
CA ASN A 280 -32.13 16.26 7.34
C ASN A 280 -31.55 17.25 6.31
N ALA A 281 -32.39 18.15 5.80
CA ALA A 281 -31.98 19.14 4.81
C ALA A 281 -30.86 20.10 5.28
N ASN A 282 -30.63 20.22 6.60
CA ASN A 282 -29.54 21.02 7.16
C ASN A 282 -28.21 20.24 7.23
N ALA A 283 -28.23 18.93 7.03
CA ALA A 283 -27.02 18.10 6.93
C ALA A 283 -26.50 18.18 5.48
N THR A 284 -25.56 19.08 5.23
CA THR A 284 -25.00 19.34 3.90
C THR A 284 -23.51 19.11 3.80
N THR A 285 -22.82 18.96 4.93
CA THR A 285 -21.37 18.80 5.01
C THR A 285 -21.00 17.41 5.49
N GLY A 286 -20.18 16.72 4.74
CA GLY A 286 -19.57 15.44 5.11
C GLY A 286 -18.21 15.63 5.79
N PHE A 287 -17.40 14.58 5.78
CA PHE A 287 -16.07 14.57 6.40
C PHE A 287 -14.99 14.56 5.33
N ASP A 288 -14.05 15.47 5.49
CA ASP A 288 -12.98 15.70 4.53
C ASP A 288 -12.03 14.50 4.46
N GLY A 289 -11.50 14.26 3.26
CA GLY A 289 -10.32 13.47 3.00
C GLY A 289 -9.18 14.35 2.52
N SER A 290 -8.11 13.72 2.03
CA SER A 290 -7.00 14.46 1.43
C SER A 290 -6.30 13.70 0.31
N ILE A 291 -5.69 14.45 -0.61
CA ILE A 291 -4.70 13.94 -1.56
C ILE A 291 -3.34 14.45 -1.12
N THR A 292 -2.38 13.54 -0.99
CA THR A 292 -0.96 13.87 -0.87
C THR A 292 -0.27 13.50 -2.17
N VAL A 293 0.26 14.48 -2.89
CA VAL A 293 1.03 14.27 -4.13
C VAL A 293 2.50 14.46 -3.83
N ASN A 294 3.31 13.41 -4.05
CA ASN A 294 4.75 13.45 -3.95
C ASN A 294 5.36 13.63 -5.34
N VAL A 295 6.20 14.64 -5.52
CA VAL A 295 6.93 14.84 -6.78
C VAL A 295 8.20 13.99 -6.75
N THR A 296 8.33 13.09 -7.72
CA THR A 296 9.48 12.21 -7.88
C THR A 296 10.44 12.73 -8.94
N GLU A 297 11.63 12.20 -8.97
CA GLU A 297 12.60 12.46 -10.03
C GLU A 297 12.02 12.06 -11.39
N LYS A 298 12.31 12.85 -12.42
CA LYS A 298 11.95 12.47 -13.78
C LYS A 298 12.74 11.23 -14.17
N SER A 299 12.05 10.18 -14.56
CA SER A 299 12.70 8.98 -15.08
C SER A 299 13.48 9.34 -16.35
N GLU A 300 14.77 8.96 -16.39
CA GLU A 300 15.49 8.98 -17.66
C GLU A 300 14.82 7.96 -18.60
N PRO A 301 14.68 8.30 -19.89
CA PRO A 301 14.17 7.32 -20.84
C PRO A 301 15.08 6.07 -20.79
N ASP A 302 14.44 4.92 -20.74
CA ASP A 302 15.15 3.64 -20.81
C ASP A 302 16.15 3.68 -22.00
N PRO A 303 17.42 3.38 -21.79
CA PRO A 303 18.39 3.42 -22.89
C PRO A 303 17.85 2.57 -24.03
N GLU A 304 17.83 3.16 -25.23
CA GLU A 304 17.41 2.45 -26.43
C GLU A 304 18.19 1.14 -26.52
N PRO A 305 17.53 0.00 -26.73
CA PRO A 305 18.21 -1.29 -26.72
C PRO A 305 19.35 -1.30 -27.73
N GLU A 306 20.53 -1.71 -27.30
CA GLU A 306 21.69 -1.78 -28.19
C GLU A 306 21.36 -2.64 -29.43
N PRO A 307 21.74 -2.19 -30.63
CA PRO A 307 21.47 -2.95 -31.83
C PRO A 307 22.05 -4.36 -31.78
N THR A 308 21.24 -5.35 -32.07
CA THR A 308 21.61 -6.77 -32.06
C THR A 308 21.91 -7.27 -33.48
N ILE A 309 22.74 -8.32 -33.59
CA ILE A 309 23.06 -8.93 -34.91
C ILE A 309 21.84 -9.72 -35.39
N THR A 310 21.34 -9.36 -36.59
CA THR A 310 20.18 -10.00 -37.25
C THR A 310 20.55 -10.86 -38.46
N GLY A 311 21.75 -10.68 -39.00
CA GLY A 311 22.23 -11.43 -40.13
C GLY A 311 23.75 -11.37 -40.28
N VAL A 312 24.33 -12.30 -40.99
CA VAL A 312 25.77 -12.39 -41.26
C VAL A 312 26.03 -12.65 -42.73
N SER A 313 27.02 -12.00 -43.28
CA SER A 313 27.57 -12.29 -44.60
C SER A 313 29.08 -12.45 -44.53
N ALA A 314 29.63 -13.33 -45.35
CA ALA A 314 31.05 -13.60 -45.38
C ALA A 314 31.54 -13.79 -46.83
N VAL A 315 32.72 -13.27 -47.11
CA VAL A 315 33.41 -13.41 -48.40
C VAL A 315 34.90 -13.61 -48.18
N THR A 316 35.56 -14.23 -49.15
CA THR A 316 37.03 -14.34 -49.17
C THR A 316 37.60 -13.68 -50.39
N SER A 317 38.75 -13.03 -50.23
CA SER A 317 39.61 -12.56 -51.33
C SER A 317 40.71 -13.51 -51.69
N GLN A 318 40.82 -14.69 -51.04
CA GLN A 318 41.80 -15.71 -51.38
C GLN A 318 41.40 -16.38 -52.70
N ALA A 319 42.23 -16.31 -53.69
CA ALA A 319 41.99 -16.86 -55.03
C ALA A 319 43.22 -17.66 -55.51
N GLY A 320 43.01 -18.55 -56.51
CA GLY A 320 44.07 -19.32 -57.16
C GLY A 320 44.68 -20.42 -56.27
N VAL A 321 43.92 -20.92 -55.32
CA VAL A 321 44.34 -21.92 -54.33
C VAL A 321 44.56 -23.26 -55.01
N LYS A 322 45.65 -23.97 -54.61
CA LYS A 322 46.03 -25.29 -55.16
C LYS A 322 46.22 -26.29 -54.02
N VAL A 323 46.23 -27.57 -54.36
CA VAL A 323 46.64 -28.62 -53.43
C VAL A 323 48.02 -28.35 -52.86
N GLY A 324 48.13 -28.35 -51.53
CA GLY A 324 49.34 -27.97 -50.77
C GLY A 324 49.40 -26.54 -50.29
N ASP A 325 48.48 -25.66 -50.73
CA ASP A 325 48.33 -24.31 -50.13
C ASP A 325 47.56 -24.34 -48.83
N VAL A 326 47.82 -23.37 -47.98
CA VAL A 326 47.14 -23.21 -46.67
C VAL A 326 46.08 -22.14 -46.83
N PHE A 327 44.96 -22.28 -46.10
CA PHE A 327 43.93 -21.29 -46.01
C PHE A 327 44.43 -20.03 -45.27
N ASP A 328 44.23 -18.88 -45.82
CA ASP A 328 44.57 -17.60 -45.22
C ASP A 328 43.32 -16.89 -44.63
N ALA A 329 43.09 -17.08 -43.33
CA ALA A 329 41.95 -16.48 -42.62
C ALA A 329 41.96 -14.95 -42.66
N SER A 330 43.12 -14.30 -42.90
CA SER A 330 43.19 -12.82 -43.02
C SER A 330 42.53 -12.29 -44.30
N LYS A 331 42.22 -13.15 -45.23
CA LYS A 331 41.51 -12.87 -46.49
C LYS A 331 39.99 -12.95 -46.37
N VAL A 332 39.48 -13.34 -45.21
CA VAL A 332 38.03 -13.42 -44.95
C VAL A 332 37.52 -12.09 -44.39
N SER A 333 36.48 -11.61 -44.99
CA SER A 333 35.73 -10.44 -44.52
C SER A 333 34.35 -10.88 -44.08
N VAL A 334 34.01 -10.63 -42.79
CA VAL A 334 32.71 -10.96 -42.22
C VAL A 334 31.99 -9.67 -41.83
N THR A 335 30.73 -9.56 -42.24
CA THR A 335 29.90 -8.38 -41.97
C THR A 335 28.60 -8.83 -41.29
N ALA A 336 28.29 -8.25 -40.14
CA ALA A 336 27.01 -8.41 -39.48
C ALA A 336 26.02 -7.35 -39.89
N ALA A 337 24.76 -7.71 -40.16
CA ALA A 337 23.64 -6.80 -40.28
C ALA A 337 23.04 -6.61 -38.88
N MET A 338 22.75 -5.37 -38.51
CA MET A 338 22.24 -5.02 -37.19
C MET A 338 20.72 -4.77 -37.21
N SER A 339 20.05 -4.86 -36.07
CA SER A 339 18.61 -4.66 -35.93
C SER A 339 18.15 -3.24 -36.26
N ASP A 340 19.05 -2.25 -36.18
CA ASP A 340 18.82 -0.84 -36.57
C ASP A 340 19.01 -0.57 -38.06
N GLY A 341 19.28 -1.61 -38.85
CA GLY A 341 19.57 -1.50 -40.28
C GLY A 341 21.01 -1.12 -40.62
N SER A 342 21.85 -0.88 -39.63
CA SER A 342 23.29 -0.66 -39.83
C SER A 342 24.02 -1.97 -40.11
N SER A 343 25.30 -1.89 -40.47
CA SER A 343 26.17 -3.05 -40.59
C SER A 343 27.50 -2.85 -39.87
N LYS A 344 28.02 -3.93 -39.28
CA LYS A 344 29.30 -3.94 -38.54
C LYS A 344 30.25 -4.99 -39.14
N ALA A 345 31.48 -4.57 -39.49
CA ALA A 345 32.54 -5.52 -39.82
C ALA A 345 32.99 -6.23 -38.53
N LEU A 346 33.03 -7.56 -38.58
CA LEU A 346 33.47 -8.39 -37.45
C LEU A 346 34.97 -8.68 -37.50
N ALA A 347 35.63 -8.54 -36.37
CA ALA A 347 37.06 -8.87 -36.25
C ALA A 347 37.26 -10.38 -36.06
N ALA A 348 38.47 -10.85 -36.37
CA ALA A 348 38.89 -12.21 -36.07
C ALA A 348 38.77 -12.45 -34.55
N GLY A 349 38.02 -13.49 -34.17
CA GLY A 349 37.65 -13.78 -32.77
C GLY A 349 36.18 -13.47 -32.41
N GLU A 350 35.46 -12.64 -33.19
CA GLU A 350 34.03 -12.47 -33.06
C GLU A 350 33.23 -13.55 -33.80
N TYR A 351 33.91 -14.44 -34.55
CA TYR A 351 33.32 -15.55 -35.30
C TYR A 351 34.25 -16.75 -35.29
N SER A 352 33.73 -17.92 -35.63
CA SER A 352 34.48 -19.14 -35.86
C SER A 352 34.34 -19.60 -37.31
N LEU A 353 35.33 -20.33 -37.80
CA LEU A 353 35.36 -20.92 -39.13
C LEU A 353 35.36 -22.43 -39.04
N SER A 354 34.58 -23.10 -39.90
CA SER A 354 34.62 -24.53 -40.14
C SER A 354 34.53 -24.78 -41.63
N ALA A 355 35.09 -25.89 -42.10
CA ALA A 355 35.07 -26.20 -43.52
C ALA A 355 34.74 -27.65 -43.79
N VAL A 356 34.09 -27.90 -44.95
CA VAL A 356 33.85 -29.24 -45.44
C VAL A 356 34.17 -29.32 -46.95
N ASP A 357 34.64 -30.48 -47.41
CA ASP A 357 34.79 -30.76 -48.83
C ASP A 357 33.46 -31.01 -49.55
N ALA A 358 33.47 -31.25 -50.86
CA ALA A 358 32.27 -31.53 -51.65
C ALA A 358 31.52 -32.81 -51.20
N GLY A 359 32.15 -33.70 -50.48
CA GLY A 359 31.57 -34.89 -49.91
C GLY A 359 31.04 -34.72 -48.51
N GLY A 360 31.15 -33.50 -47.91
CA GLY A 360 30.73 -33.18 -46.55
C GLY A 360 31.73 -33.62 -45.46
N LYS A 361 32.91 -34.03 -45.79
CA LYS A 361 33.97 -34.36 -44.85
C LYS A 361 34.66 -33.10 -44.37
N ALA A 362 34.91 -33.03 -43.06
CA ALA A 362 35.57 -31.89 -42.42
C ALA A 362 36.98 -31.67 -43.01
N VAL A 363 37.28 -30.39 -43.31
CA VAL A 363 38.59 -29.92 -43.75
C VAL A 363 39.18 -29.06 -42.64
N ASP A 364 40.39 -29.40 -42.20
CA ASP A 364 41.15 -28.57 -41.27
C ASP A 364 41.76 -27.39 -42.02
N LEU A 365 41.30 -26.17 -41.68
CA LEU A 365 41.75 -24.94 -42.33
C LEU A 365 43.18 -24.54 -41.89
N ALA A 366 43.74 -25.13 -40.83
CA ALA A 366 45.11 -24.90 -40.39
C ALA A 366 46.13 -25.75 -41.15
N GLU A 367 45.69 -26.80 -41.84
CA GLU A 367 46.53 -27.70 -42.62
C GLU A 367 46.45 -27.42 -44.13
N PRO A 368 47.48 -27.77 -44.90
CA PRO A 368 47.45 -27.62 -46.37
C PRO A 368 46.30 -28.41 -47.01
N PHE A 369 45.62 -27.87 -48.02
CA PHE A 369 44.58 -28.57 -48.74
C PHE A 369 45.12 -29.88 -49.36
N ALA A 370 44.56 -30.98 -48.93
CA ALA A 370 45.02 -32.34 -49.27
C ALA A 370 44.56 -32.82 -50.66
N ALA A 371 43.48 -32.25 -51.21
CA ALA A 371 42.87 -32.69 -52.48
C ALA A 371 42.30 -31.49 -53.23
N ALA A 372 42.23 -31.61 -54.56
CA ALA A 372 41.54 -30.64 -55.40
C ALA A 372 40.03 -30.80 -55.30
N GLY A 373 39.30 -29.71 -55.43
CA GLY A 373 37.86 -29.67 -55.33
C GLY A 373 37.32 -28.42 -54.63
N VAL A 374 36.00 -28.37 -54.48
CA VAL A 374 35.32 -27.24 -53.80
C VAL A 374 35.33 -27.51 -52.30
N VAL A 375 35.85 -26.54 -51.54
CA VAL A 375 35.77 -26.50 -50.06
C VAL A 375 34.79 -25.41 -49.68
N THR A 376 33.75 -25.79 -48.94
CA THR A 376 32.79 -24.84 -48.39
C THR A 376 33.22 -24.44 -46.97
N VAL A 377 33.49 -23.16 -46.78
CA VAL A 377 33.83 -22.56 -45.48
C VAL A 377 32.60 -21.93 -44.87
N THR A 378 32.22 -22.33 -43.67
CA THR A 378 31.12 -21.76 -42.91
C THR A 378 31.66 -20.88 -41.76
N VAL A 379 31.19 -19.65 -41.75
CA VAL A 379 31.41 -18.68 -40.67
C VAL A 379 30.25 -18.79 -39.69
N SER A 380 30.54 -18.87 -38.42
CA SER A 380 29.54 -18.96 -37.36
C SER A 380 29.78 -17.83 -36.37
N VAL A 381 28.79 -16.97 -36.17
CA VAL A 381 28.81 -15.81 -35.24
C VAL A 381 27.88 -16.09 -34.09
N PRO A 382 28.39 -16.15 -32.85
CA PRO A 382 27.53 -16.34 -31.68
C PRO A 382 26.62 -15.09 -31.49
N VAL A 383 25.33 -15.34 -31.20
CA VAL A 383 24.36 -14.30 -30.84
C VAL A 383 23.80 -14.62 -29.48
N GLU A 384 23.86 -13.64 -28.55
CA GLU A 384 23.37 -13.83 -27.19
C GLU A 384 21.86 -14.10 -27.20
N GLY A 385 21.43 -15.15 -26.48
CA GLY A 385 20.02 -15.54 -26.38
C GLY A 385 19.43 -16.21 -27.62
N ALA A 386 20.21 -16.42 -28.69
CA ALA A 386 19.78 -17.11 -29.91
C ALA A 386 20.82 -18.14 -30.39
N GLY A 387 20.45 -18.97 -31.34
CA GLY A 387 21.43 -19.83 -32.01
C GLY A 387 22.41 -19.00 -32.85
N PRO A 388 23.61 -19.55 -33.17
CA PRO A 388 24.59 -18.83 -33.96
C PRO A 388 24.07 -18.54 -35.38
N LEU A 389 24.34 -17.34 -35.87
CA LEU A 389 24.09 -16.98 -37.26
C LEU A 389 25.25 -17.44 -38.14
N THR A 390 24.94 -17.99 -39.32
CA THR A 390 25.94 -18.56 -40.21
C THR A 390 25.90 -17.93 -41.59
N ALA A 391 27.07 -17.82 -42.22
CA ALA A 391 27.25 -17.49 -43.64
C ALA A 391 28.31 -18.44 -44.24
N SER A 392 28.27 -18.69 -45.53
CA SER A 392 29.22 -19.59 -46.16
C SER A 392 29.76 -18.99 -47.48
N PHE A 393 30.98 -19.33 -47.80
CA PHE A 393 31.61 -19.08 -49.09
C PHE A 393 32.38 -20.34 -49.53
N THR A 394 32.76 -20.41 -50.79
CA THR A 394 33.51 -21.55 -51.36
C THR A 394 34.91 -21.15 -51.81
N ILE A 395 35.81 -22.13 -51.72
CA ILE A 395 37.18 -22.05 -52.23
C ILE A 395 37.35 -23.17 -53.24
N ASP A 396 37.71 -22.83 -54.47
CA ASP A 396 38.08 -23.83 -55.49
C ASP A 396 39.58 -24.16 -55.36
N VAL A 397 39.89 -25.36 -54.93
CA VAL A 397 41.26 -25.87 -54.80
C VAL A 397 41.63 -26.60 -56.12
N ALA A 398 42.53 -26.02 -56.90
CA ALA A 398 43.02 -26.62 -58.11
C ALA A 398 44.06 -27.73 -57.84
N GLU A 399 44.22 -28.64 -58.74
CA GLU A 399 45.28 -29.64 -58.67
C GLU A 399 46.69 -29.01 -58.62
N LYS A 400 47.59 -29.64 -57.88
CA LYS A 400 49.00 -29.27 -57.89
C LYS A 400 49.60 -29.57 -59.27
N SER A 401 50.15 -28.57 -59.96
CA SER A 401 50.90 -28.81 -61.18
C SER A 401 52.11 -29.71 -60.88
N VAL A 402 52.06 -30.95 -61.32
CA VAL A 402 53.17 -31.87 -61.21
C VAL A 402 54.23 -31.56 -62.26
N ASP A 403 55.42 -31.31 -61.83
CA ASP A 403 56.63 -31.50 -62.69
C ASP A 403 56.97 -33.00 -62.64
N PRO A 404 57.33 -33.65 -63.74
CA PRO A 404 57.42 -35.14 -63.79
C PRO A 404 58.66 -35.67 -63.09
N GLU A 405 58.43 -36.76 -62.41
CA GLU A 405 59.24 -37.61 -61.52
C GLU A 405 60.35 -38.37 -62.12
N PRO A 406 61.34 -38.87 -61.37
CA PRO A 406 61.90 -40.20 -61.59
C PRO A 406 61.55 -41.27 -60.49
N GLU A 407 61.37 -42.48 -60.91
CA GLU A 407 60.86 -43.72 -60.34
C GLU A 407 61.62 -44.39 -59.14
N PRO A 408 61.15 -45.55 -58.58
CA PRO A 408 61.14 -45.81 -57.11
C PRO A 408 62.01 -47.01 -56.65
N GLU A 409 62.12 -47.33 -55.35
CA GLU A 409 62.40 -48.64 -54.80
C GLU A 409 61.82 -48.84 -53.35
N PRO A 410 61.72 -50.10 -52.84
CA PRO A 410 60.51 -50.62 -52.20
C PRO A 410 60.63 -50.93 -50.69
N GLU A 411 59.46 -51.30 -50.10
CA GLU A 411 59.05 -51.71 -48.73
C GLU A 411 59.94 -52.70 -47.97
N PRO A 412 59.80 -52.83 -46.65
CA PRO A 412 58.85 -53.86 -46.10
C PRO A 412 58.16 -53.55 -44.76
N GLU A 413 57.01 -54.21 -44.57
CA GLU A 413 56.09 -54.44 -43.44
C GLU A 413 56.68 -55.16 -42.18
N PRO A 414 55.88 -55.65 -41.21
CA PRO A 414 54.78 -55.07 -40.35
C PRO A 414 54.76 -55.47 -38.86
N LYS A 415 53.76 -54.97 -38.10
CA LYS A 415 53.06 -55.55 -36.91
C LYS A 415 53.72 -55.62 -35.50
N PRO A 416 52.97 -55.87 -34.39
CA PRO A 416 51.53 -55.72 -34.07
C PRO A 416 51.21 -55.13 -32.65
N GLU A 417 49.94 -54.92 -32.39
CA GLU A 417 49.18 -54.73 -31.16
C GLU A 417 49.56 -55.57 -29.91
N PRO A 418 49.20 -55.28 -28.65
CA PRO A 418 47.84 -55.54 -28.16
C PRO A 418 47.28 -54.71 -26.96
N GLU A 419 45.93 -54.68 -26.87
CA GLU A 419 45.01 -54.96 -25.77
C GLU A 419 44.86 -54.09 -24.52
N LYS A 420 43.56 -53.82 -24.28
CA LYS A 420 42.70 -53.42 -23.20
C LYS A 420 42.91 -54.13 -21.85
N PRO A 421 42.46 -53.66 -20.66
CA PRO A 421 41.03 -53.78 -20.27
C PRO A 421 40.41 -52.71 -19.31
N ALA A 422 39.15 -52.64 -19.43
CA ALA A 422 37.95 -52.62 -18.56
C ALA A 422 37.97 -52.14 -17.10
N GLY A 423 37.09 -51.22 -16.79
CA GLY A 423 36.06 -50.91 -15.84
C GLY A 423 36.22 -51.23 -14.33
N PRO A 424 35.37 -50.88 -13.47
CA PRO A 424 33.91 -50.93 -13.51
C PRO A 424 33.11 -49.76 -12.84
N LYS A 425 31.83 -49.91 -12.95
CA LYS A 425 30.66 -49.21 -12.41
C LYS A 425 30.55 -49.14 -10.88
N VAL A 426 29.64 -48.30 -10.40
CA VAL A 426 28.60 -48.48 -9.37
C VAL A 426 28.23 -47.07 -8.84
N ASP A 427 27.13 -46.65 -8.62
CA ASP A 427 25.68 -46.86 -8.63
C ASP A 427 25.01 -45.63 -7.94
N VAL A 428 23.80 -45.37 -8.32
CA VAL A 428 22.83 -44.42 -7.79
C VAL A 428 22.18 -45.03 -6.53
N PRO A 429 21.61 -44.27 -5.58
CA PRO A 429 20.19 -43.95 -5.71
C PRO A 429 19.73 -42.57 -5.19
N THR A 430 18.81 -42.00 -5.88
CA THR A 430 17.41 -41.60 -5.57
C THR A 430 17.00 -41.55 -4.09
N GLU A 431 16.40 -40.44 -3.68
CA GLU A 431 15.01 -40.37 -3.24
C GLU A 431 14.54 -38.95 -2.86
N LYS A 432 13.38 -38.61 -3.40
CA LYS A 432 12.45 -37.62 -2.87
C LYS A 432 11.53 -38.31 -1.86
N PRO A 433 10.89 -37.60 -0.94
CA PRO A 433 9.51 -37.31 -1.20
C PRO A 433 9.05 -35.90 -0.78
N GLY A 434 8.07 -35.44 -1.48
CA GLY A 434 7.08 -34.48 -1.20
C GLY A 434 5.96 -34.97 -0.30
N LEU A 435 5.11 -34.02 0.09
CA LEU A 435 3.74 -34.06 0.62
C LEU A 435 3.53 -32.78 1.39
N SER A 436 2.45 -32.12 1.48
CA SER A 436 1.08 -32.28 1.00
C SER A 436 0.33 -30.99 1.35
N LYS A 437 -0.58 -30.63 0.49
CA LYS A 437 -1.62 -29.62 0.78
C LYS A 437 -2.65 -30.25 1.72
N THR A 438 -3.14 -29.48 2.70
CA THR A 438 -4.53 -29.58 3.14
C THR A 438 -5.06 -28.21 3.48
N GLY A 439 -6.09 -27.83 2.78
CA GLY A 439 -6.93 -26.72 3.15
C GLY A 439 -8.00 -27.14 4.14
N ALA A 440 -8.45 -26.22 4.93
CA ALA A 440 -9.76 -26.29 5.55
C ALA A 440 -10.29 -24.86 5.76
N SER A 441 -11.39 -24.59 5.08
CA SER A 441 -12.29 -23.50 5.36
C SER A 441 -13.12 -23.84 6.59
N THR A 442 -13.28 -22.92 7.52
CA THR A 442 -14.42 -22.94 8.42
C THR A 442 -14.97 -21.53 8.59
N ALA A 443 -16.17 -21.36 8.07
CA ALA A 443 -17.08 -20.32 8.49
C ALA A 443 -17.49 -20.61 9.93
N GLY A 444 -17.59 -19.61 10.79
CA GLY A 444 -17.99 -19.78 12.16
C GLY A 444 -18.36 -18.47 12.84
N MET A 445 -19.63 -18.18 12.83
CA MET A 445 -20.47 -17.53 13.85
C MET A 445 -19.82 -16.49 14.79
N SER A 446 -20.24 -15.25 14.58
CA SER A 446 -20.12 -14.15 15.53
C SER A 446 -21.14 -14.35 16.67
N ILE A 447 -20.65 -14.57 17.86
CA ILE A 447 -21.44 -14.48 19.09
C ILE A 447 -21.20 -13.08 19.68
N VAL A 448 -22.23 -12.27 19.69
CA VAL A 448 -22.25 -10.98 20.38
C VAL A 448 -22.47 -11.23 21.85
N PHE A 449 -21.45 -10.99 22.69
CA PHE A 449 -21.60 -10.85 24.12
C PHE A 449 -21.75 -9.37 24.47
N VAL A 450 -22.94 -8.97 24.87
CA VAL A 450 -23.16 -7.70 25.55
C VAL A 450 -22.86 -7.90 27.03
N LEU A 451 -21.69 -7.42 27.46
CA LEU A 451 -21.36 -7.33 28.87
C LEU A 451 -21.70 -5.92 29.38
N LEU A 452 -22.79 -5.81 30.12
CA LEU A 452 -23.10 -4.65 30.93
C LEU A 452 -22.19 -4.65 32.16
N ALA A 453 -21.14 -3.85 32.15
CA ALA A 453 -20.38 -3.54 33.34
C ALA A 453 -20.75 -2.14 33.82
N LEU A 454 -21.62 -2.09 34.76
CA LEU A 454 -21.83 -0.93 35.65
C LEU A 454 -20.63 -0.84 36.60
N SER A 455 -19.80 0.16 36.42
CA SER A 455 -18.60 0.52 37.13
C SER A 455 -17.27 0.03 36.51
N GLY A 456 -16.54 0.96 35.93
CA GLY A 456 -15.14 0.81 35.57
C GLY A 456 -14.90 0.23 34.18
N VAL A 457 -15.12 1.01 33.13
CA VAL A 457 -14.65 0.66 31.77
C VAL A 457 -13.15 0.94 31.71
N ALA A 458 -12.35 -0.14 31.69
CA ALA A 458 -10.98 -0.05 31.20
C ALA A 458 -11.02 0.22 29.70
N ALA A 459 -10.53 1.35 29.24
CA ALA A 459 -10.37 1.62 27.82
C ALA A 459 -9.10 0.91 27.33
N LEU A 460 -9.27 0.04 26.36
CA LEU A 460 -8.15 -0.52 25.62
C LEU A 460 -7.62 0.54 24.65
N SER A 461 -6.46 1.10 24.91
CA SER A 461 -5.69 1.78 23.90
C SER A 461 -4.76 0.77 23.21
N LEU A 462 -4.98 0.50 21.94
CA LEU A 462 -4.14 -0.35 21.10
C LEU A 462 -2.97 0.48 20.57
N ARG A 463 -1.81 0.35 21.18
CA ARG A 463 -0.58 0.95 20.69
C ARG A 463 -0.01 0.09 19.55
N ARG A 464 -0.11 0.56 18.34
CA ARG A 464 0.66 -0.01 17.22
C ARG A 464 2.11 0.47 17.31
N ARG A 465 3.03 -0.41 17.68
CA ARG A 465 4.44 -0.23 17.36
C ARG A 465 4.70 -0.81 15.99
N SER A 466 5.07 0.03 15.05
CA SER A 466 5.76 -0.43 13.85
C SER A 466 7.15 -0.91 14.27
N VAL A 467 7.42 -2.19 14.06
CA VAL A 467 8.77 -2.76 14.14
C VAL A 467 9.41 -2.49 12.79
N HIS A 468 10.50 -1.75 12.79
CA HIS A 468 11.47 -1.71 11.69
C HIS A 468 12.32 -2.99 11.72
#